data_fa2e6024d6a64c373ebf1b4f131e1a98
#
_entry.id   fa2e6024d6a64c373ebf1b4f131e1a98
#
_cell.length_a   1.000
_cell.length_b   1.000
_cell.length_c   1.000
_cell.angle_alpha   90.00
_cell.angle_beta   90.00
_cell.angle_gamma   90.00
#
_symmetry.space_group_name_H-M   'P 1'
#
loop_
_entity.id
_entity.type
_entity.pdbx_description
1 polymer ?
#
loop_
_entity_poly.entity_id
_entity_poly.type
_entity_poly.pdbx_seq_one_letter_code
_entity_poly.pdbx_strand_id
1 'polypeptide(L)'
;MKVLQLGKFYPITGGVEKVMFDLTVALSTAGVDCDMLCADETGKRHTMVKQLNENAKLITTPTWIKRYATCISPSMITELRSRCNQYDIIHLHHPDPMGALALLLSNYHGKVVLHWHSDIIKQHVLLKFYMPLQNWIIHRADVIVGTTPIYVNESPHLKHAKDKLTSMPIGIDPVLPNPQK
;
A
#
# COMPACT_ATOMS: atom_id res chain seq x y z
N MET A 1 -16.36 -6.45 -8.33
CA MET A 1 -15.40 -6.38 -7.20
C MET A 1 -14.53 -5.16 -7.43
N LYS A 2 -14.46 -4.29 -6.42
CA LYS A 2 -13.68 -3.06 -6.51
C LYS A 2 -12.59 -3.03 -5.43
N VAL A 3 -11.34 -2.83 -5.84
CA VAL A 3 -10.15 -2.88 -4.99
C VAL A 3 -9.53 -1.49 -4.90
N LEU A 4 -9.06 -1.10 -3.71
CA LEU A 4 -8.21 0.07 -3.52
C LEU A 4 -6.81 -0.35 -3.09
N GLN A 5 -5.81 -0.04 -3.89
CA GLN A 5 -4.41 -0.09 -3.48
C GLN A 5 -4.12 1.17 -2.66
N LEU A 6 -3.68 1.00 -1.41
CA LEU A 6 -3.49 2.11 -0.45
C LEU A 6 -2.06 2.20 0.03
N GLY A 7 -1.52 3.39 0.07
CA GLY A 7 -0.25 3.69 0.72
C GLY A 7 0.78 4.37 -0.16
N LYS A 8 1.95 4.59 0.44
CA LYS A 8 3.14 5.11 -0.24
C LYS A 8 2.91 6.44 -0.97
N PHE A 9 3.60 6.64 -2.08
CA PHE A 9 3.61 7.91 -2.79
C PHE A 9 3.84 7.76 -4.30
N TYR A 10 3.55 8.81 -5.02
CA TYR A 10 3.79 8.95 -6.45
C TYR A 10 4.54 10.27 -6.72
N PRO A 11 5.51 10.35 -7.63
CA PRO A 11 5.94 9.31 -8.61
C PRO A 11 6.62 8.10 -7.97
N ILE A 12 6.68 7.01 -8.76
CA ILE A 12 7.31 5.75 -8.36
C ILE A 12 8.82 5.97 -8.24
N THR A 13 9.38 5.80 -7.05
CA THR A 13 10.81 5.93 -6.78
C THR A 13 11.42 4.71 -6.11
N GLY A 14 10.59 3.79 -5.61
CA GLY A 14 11.01 2.59 -4.88
C GLY A 14 10.25 1.33 -5.30
N GLY A 15 10.69 0.20 -4.76
CA GLY A 15 10.12 -1.11 -5.09
C GLY A 15 8.69 -1.29 -4.64
N VAL A 16 8.32 -0.75 -3.47
CA VAL A 16 6.96 -0.90 -2.93
C VAL A 16 5.94 -0.14 -3.77
N GLU A 17 6.27 1.10 -4.15
CA GLU A 17 5.45 1.93 -5.03
C GLU A 17 5.28 1.27 -6.41
N LYS A 18 6.36 0.66 -6.93
CA LYS A 18 6.34 -0.08 -8.19
C LYS A 18 5.38 -1.26 -8.11
N VAL A 19 5.50 -2.10 -7.08
CA VAL A 19 4.59 -3.25 -6.89
C VAL A 19 3.15 -2.80 -6.77
N MET A 20 2.87 -1.75 -6.00
CA MET A 20 1.52 -1.22 -5.84
C MET A 20 0.94 -0.73 -7.17
N PHE A 21 1.72 -0.01 -7.96
CA PHE A 21 1.32 0.49 -9.28
C PHE A 21 1.10 -0.66 -10.27
N ASP A 22 2.03 -1.61 -10.33
CA ASP A 22 1.94 -2.78 -11.23
C ASP A 22 0.71 -3.63 -10.92
N LEU A 23 0.41 -3.86 -9.63
CA LEU A 23 -0.81 -4.56 -9.21
C LEU A 23 -2.07 -3.78 -9.62
N THR A 24 -2.06 -2.46 -9.49
CA THR A 24 -3.18 -1.62 -9.93
C THR A 24 -3.43 -1.82 -11.42
N VAL A 25 -2.38 -1.73 -12.23
CA VAL A 25 -2.48 -1.86 -13.69
C VAL A 25 -2.84 -3.29 -14.09
N ALA A 26 -2.20 -4.29 -13.49
CA ALA A 26 -2.45 -5.71 -13.83
C ALA A 26 -3.89 -6.13 -13.50
N LEU A 27 -4.38 -5.80 -12.30
CA LEU A 27 -5.75 -6.12 -11.89
C LEU A 27 -6.77 -5.41 -12.78
N SER A 28 -6.56 -4.13 -13.07
CA SER A 28 -7.48 -3.36 -13.90
C SER A 28 -7.49 -3.83 -15.37
N THR A 29 -6.35 -4.23 -15.89
CA THR A 29 -6.26 -4.84 -17.24
C THR A 29 -6.96 -6.20 -17.27
N ALA A 30 -6.96 -6.95 -16.18
CA ALA A 30 -7.71 -8.19 -16.03
C ALA A 30 -9.23 -8.00 -15.78
N GLY A 31 -9.74 -6.76 -15.84
CA GLY A 31 -11.16 -6.45 -15.70
C GLY A 31 -11.64 -6.26 -14.25
N VAL A 32 -10.73 -6.08 -13.28
CA VAL A 32 -11.06 -5.74 -11.90
C VAL A 32 -11.01 -4.23 -11.73
N ASP A 33 -12.05 -3.60 -11.20
CA ASP A 33 -11.99 -2.19 -10.80
C ASP A 33 -10.93 -2.03 -9.71
N CYS A 34 -9.81 -1.36 -10.01
CA CYS A 34 -8.68 -1.25 -9.10
C CYS A 34 -8.09 0.16 -9.08
N ASP A 35 -8.48 0.96 -8.12
CA ASP A 35 -7.93 2.30 -7.93
C ASP A 35 -6.68 2.29 -7.02
N MET A 36 -5.86 3.34 -7.09
CA MET A 36 -4.69 3.56 -6.26
C MET A 36 -4.81 4.89 -5.53
N LEU A 37 -4.69 4.89 -4.18
CA LEU A 37 -4.64 6.10 -3.35
C LEU A 37 -3.27 6.18 -2.66
N CYS A 38 -2.54 7.26 -2.92
CA CYS A 38 -1.20 7.49 -2.39
C CYS A 38 -0.92 8.99 -2.15
N ALA A 39 0.20 9.30 -1.52
CA ALA A 39 0.67 10.67 -1.36
C ALA A 39 1.33 11.19 -2.65
N ASP A 40 1.27 12.50 -2.88
CA ASP A 40 1.95 13.17 -4.00
C ASP A 40 3.29 13.76 -3.55
N GLU A 41 4.36 13.48 -4.28
CA GLU A 41 5.71 14.07 -4.03
C GLU A 41 6.06 15.20 -5.00
N THR A 42 5.18 15.53 -5.94
CA THR A 42 5.47 16.58 -6.95
C THR A 42 5.15 17.99 -6.47
N GLY A 43 4.75 18.15 -5.19
CA GLY A 43 4.43 19.45 -4.59
C GLY A 43 3.02 19.97 -4.95
N LYS A 44 2.13 19.12 -5.43
CA LYS A 44 0.72 19.49 -5.64
C LYS A 44 0.07 19.85 -4.32
N ARG A 45 -0.77 20.89 -4.34
CA ARG A 45 -1.47 21.39 -3.15
C ARG A 45 -2.90 20.84 -2.99
N HIS A 46 -3.38 20.10 -3.98
CA HIS A 46 -4.73 19.55 -4.01
C HIS A 46 -4.69 18.08 -4.40
N THR A 47 -5.69 17.34 -3.96
CA THR A 47 -5.92 15.97 -4.42
C THR A 47 -6.11 15.97 -5.94
N MET A 48 -5.39 15.09 -6.60
CA MET A 48 -5.48 14.87 -8.04
C MET A 48 -6.05 13.49 -8.32
N VAL A 49 -6.89 13.39 -9.34
CA VAL A 49 -7.39 12.11 -9.83
C VAL A 49 -7.03 12.00 -11.30
N LYS A 50 -6.26 10.98 -11.64
CA LYS A 50 -5.84 10.67 -13.02
C LYS A 50 -6.40 9.30 -13.42
N GLN A 51 -7.09 9.23 -14.56
CA GLN A 51 -7.47 7.96 -15.14
C GLN A 51 -6.23 7.24 -15.68
N LEU A 52 -6.02 5.99 -15.27
CA LEU A 52 -4.94 5.13 -15.78
C LEU A 52 -5.43 4.29 -16.98
N ASN A 53 -6.60 3.67 -16.83
CA ASN A 53 -7.32 2.93 -17.87
C ASN A 53 -8.82 2.91 -17.52
N GLU A 54 -9.63 2.13 -18.23
CA GLU A 54 -11.09 2.08 -18.03
C GLU A 54 -11.50 1.68 -16.60
N ASN A 55 -10.71 0.80 -15.95
CA ASN A 55 -11.00 0.21 -14.65
C ASN A 55 -10.08 0.73 -13.51
N ALA A 56 -9.23 1.74 -13.75
CA ALA A 56 -8.28 2.22 -12.76
C ALA A 56 -8.11 3.72 -12.73
N LYS A 57 -8.07 4.28 -11.53
CA LYS A 57 -7.71 5.67 -11.24
C LYS A 57 -6.53 5.74 -10.28
N LEU A 58 -5.65 6.69 -10.51
CA LEU A 58 -4.63 7.13 -9.56
C LEU A 58 -5.14 8.37 -8.84
N ILE A 59 -5.27 8.27 -7.52
CA ILE A 59 -5.68 9.35 -6.63
C ILE A 59 -4.46 9.73 -5.80
N THR A 60 -3.95 10.95 -5.99
CA THR A 60 -2.80 11.43 -5.22
C THR A 60 -3.21 12.57 -4.30
N THR A 61 -2.77 12.52 -3.05
CA THR A 61 -3.09 13.52 -2.02
C THR A 61 -1.87 14.35 -1.68
N PRO A 62 -2.01 15.67 -1.43
CA PRO A 62 -0.88 16.55 -1.17
C PRO A 62 -0.07 16.12 0.05
N THR A 63 1.25 16.11 -0.11
CA THR A 63 2.19 15.83 0.98
C THR A 63 2.57 17.13 1.68
N TRP A 64 2.42 17.17 3.01
CA TRP A 64 2.88 18.29 3.82
C TRP A 64 4.36 18.18 4.15
N ILE A 65 4.79 16.98 4.54
CA ILE A 65 6.17 16.70 4.92
C ILE A 65 6.53 15.28 4.47
N LYS A 66 7.72 15.10 3.92
CA LYS A 66 8.33 13.80 3.67
C LYS A 66 9.49 13.58 4.64
N ARG A 67 9.47 12.48 5.37
CA ARG A 67 10.56 12.07 6.26
C ARG A 67 10.72 10.55 6.27
N TYR A 68 11.94 10.05 6.12
CA TYR A 68 12.26 8.62 6.17
C TYR A 68 11.40 7.74 5.24
N ALA A 69 11.25 8.11 3.98
CA ALA A 69 10.40 7.43 3.01
C ALA A 69 8.90 7.32 3.42
N THR A 70 8.45 8.19 4.32
CA THR A 70 7.05 8.35 4.71
C THR A 70 6.59 9.76 4.36
N CYS A 71 5.49 9.86 3.64
CA CYS A 71 4.83 11.12 3.34
C CYS A 71 3.71 11.35 4.35
N ILE A 72 3.71 12.51 5.01
CA ILE A 72 2.61 12.94 5.88
C ILE A 72 1.61 13.69 5.01
N SER A 73 0.47 13.08 4.78
CA SER A 73 -0.61 13.58 3.94
C SER A 73 -1.96 13.47 4.66
N PRO A 74 -2.33 14.45 5.49
CA PRO A 74 -3.59 14.39 6.25
C PRO A 74 -4.84 14.28 5.37
N SER A 75 -4.80 14.84 4.15
CA SER A 75 -5.87 14.70 3.17
C SER A 75 -6.09 13.25 2.69
N MET A 76 -5.10 12.35 2.83
CA MET A 76 -5.31 10.92 2.58
C MET A 76 -6.38 10.33 3.51
N ILE A 77 -6.47 10.80 4.76
CA ILE A 77 -7.49 10.35 5.73
C ILE A 77 -8.89 10.75 5.23
N THR A 78 -9.05 12.01 4.84
CA THR A 78 -10.36 12.52 4.38
C THR A 78 -10.78 11.91 3.05
N GLU A 79 -9.83 11.74 2.11
CA GLU A 79 -10.09 11.09 0.83
C GLU A 79 -10.48 9.62 1.01
N LEU A 80 -9.74 8.89 1.83
CA LEU A 80 -10.08 7.51 2.12
C LEU A 80 -11.44 7.39 2.80
N ARG A 81 -11.70 8.20 3.82
CA ARG A 81 -12.97 8.19 4.56
C ARG A 81 -14.18 8.47 3.66
N SER A 82 -14.03 9.37 2.68
CA SER A 82 -15.12 9.71 1.75
C SER A 82 -15.37 8.62 0.70
N ARG A 83 -14.41 7.74 0.42
CA ARG A 83 -14.44 6.77 -0.67
C ARG A 83 -14.45 5.31 -0.24
N CYS A 84 -14.02 5.01 0.99
CA CYS A 84 -13.75 3.63 1.42
C CYS A 84 -14.94 2.67 1.20
N ASN A 85 -16.18 3.15 1.41
CA ASN A 85 -17.38 2.34 1.23
C ASN A 85 -17.69 1.96 -0.23
N GLN A 86 -16.93 2.49 -1.20
CA GLN A 86 -17.05 2.11 -2.61
C GLN A 86 -16.22 0.88 -2.96
N TYR A 87 -15.35 0.42 -2.04
CA TYR A 87 -14.41 -0.67 -2.26
C TYR A 87 -14.80 -1.90 -1.44
N ASP A 88 -14.72 -3.06 -2.07
CA ASP A 88 -14.90 -4.35 -1.42
C ASP A 88 -13.65 -4.75 -0.63
N ILE A 89 -12.47 -4.35 -1.16
CA ILE A 89 -11.15 -4.68 -0.60
C ILE A 89 -10.28 -3.43 -0.56
N ILE A 90 -9.63 -3.18 0.58
CA ILE A 90 -8.50 -2.25 0.68
C ILE A 90 -7.23 -3.07 0.85
N HIS A 91 -6.28 -2.90 -0.09
CA HIS A 91 -4.98 -3.54 -0.10
C HIS A 91 -3.91 -2.54 0.34
N LEU A 92 -3.53 -2.59 1.62
CA LEU A 92 -2.54 -1.69 2.22
C LEU A 92 -1.13 -2.24 2.05
N HIS A 93 -0.21 -1.41 1.57
CA HIS A 93 1.21 -1.74 1.36
C HIS A 93 2.07 -1.31 2.55
N HIS A 94 2.52 -2.26 3.36
CA HIS A 94 3.38 -2.04 4.52
C HIS A 94 4.89 -2.10 4.14
N PRO A 95 5.76 -1.22 4.71
CA PRO A 95 5.48 -0.25 5.75
C PRO A 95 4.98 1.10 5.18
N ASP A 96 3.83 1.53 5.65
CA ASP A 96 3.31 2.88 5.43
C ASP A 96 2.47 3.37 6.63
N PRO A 97 3.07 4.14 7.56
CA PRO A 97 2.35 4.67 8.71
C PRO A 97 1.17 5.57 8.34
N MET A 98 1.28 6.33 7.24
CA MET A 98 0.22 7.24 6.82
C MET A 98 -1.00 6.48 6.28
N GLY A 99 -0.78 5.50 5.42
CA GLY A 99 -1.84 4.63 4.91
C GLY A 99 -2.53 3.84 6.00
N ALA A 100 -1.76 3.29 6.97
CA ALA A 100 -2.31 2.58 8.12
C ALA A 100 -3.16 3.50 9.01
N LEU A 101 -2.70 4.75 9.26
CA LEU A 101 -3.46 5.74 10.02
C LEU A 101 -4.73 6.16 9.27
N ALA A 102 -4.63 6.37 7.97
CA ALA A 102 -5.78 6.70 7.15
C ALA A 102 -6.84 5.59 7.21
N LEU A 103 -6.41 4.33 7.12
CA LEU A 103 -7.33 3.19 7.23
C LEU A 103 -7.96 3.09 8.61
N LEU A 104 -7.19 3.29 9.69
CA LEU A 104 -7.74 3.32 11.06
C LEU A 104 -8.84 4.36 11.22
N LEU A 105 -8.62 5.55 10.68
CA LEU A 105 -9.53 6.69 10.83
C LEU A 105 -10.66 6.73 9.77
N SER A 106 -10.63 5.85 8.77
CA SER A 106 -11.62 5.83 7.69
C SER A 106 -12.98 5.25 8.10
N ASN A 107 -13.03 4.48 9.17
CA ASN A 107 -14.18 3.67 9.57
C ASN A 107 -14.57 2.61 8.52
N TYR A 108 -13.59 2.05 7.82
CA TYR A 108 -13.80 1.01 6.82
C TYR A 108 -14.04 -0.35 7.46
N HIS A 109 -15.11 -1.03 7.07
CA HIS A 109 -15.51 -2.34 7.60
C HIS A 109 -15.40 -3.50 6.60
N GLY A 110 -15.01 -3.20 5.35
CA GLY A 110 -14.81 -4.23 4.32
C GLY A 110 -13.52 -5.03 4.52
N LYS A 111 -13.13 -5.80 3.51
CA LYS A 111 -11.96 -6.68 3.56
C LYS A 111 -10.64 -5.91 3.45
N VAL A 112 -9.67 -6.30 4.27
CA VAL A 112 -8.34 -5.70 4.28
C VAL A 112 -7.29 -6.75 3.95
N VAL A 113 -6.51 -6.50 2.89
CA VAL A 113 -5.29 -7.22 2.58
C VAL A 113 -4.10 -6.37 3.01
N LEU A 114 -3.19 -6.92 3.79
CA LEU A 114 -1.95 -6.25 4.20
C LEU A 114 -0.78 -6.86 3.43
N HIS A 115 -0.18 -6.08 2.52
CA HIS A 115 1.02 -6.52 1.81
C HIS A 115 2.27 -6.17 2.61
N TRP A 116 2.92 -7.18 3.15
CA TRP A 116 4.11 -7.05 4.00
C TRP A 116 5.37 -7.10 3.15
N HIS A 117 5.89 -5.94 2.72
CA HIS A 117 7.08 -5.85 1.87
C HIS A 117 8.39 -5.94 2.66
N SER A 118 8.43 -5.34 3.85
CA SER A 118 9.62 -5.36 4.69
C SER A 118 9.32 -5.04 6.14
N ASP A 119 10.14 -5.58 7.05
CA ASP A 119 10.22 -5.14 8.43
C ASP A 119 10.90 -3.78 8.53
N ILE A 120 10.53 -2.98 9.54
CA ILE A 120 11.18 -1.71 9.83
C ILE A 120 12.39 -2.00 10.74
N ILE A 121 13.59 -2.02 10.16
CA ILE A 121 14.82 -2.44 10.87
C ILE A 121 15.60 -1.22 11.42
N LYS A 122 15.68 -0.11 10.66
CA LYS A 122 16.64 0.98 10.94
C LYS A 122 16.13 2.08 11.88
N GLN A 123 14.84 2.15 12.20
CA GLN A 123 14.22 3.28 12.87
C GLN A 123 13.62 2.89 14.22
N HIS A 124 14.43 2.35 15.13
CA HIS A 124 13.98 1.77 16.40
C HIS A 124 13.14 2.72 17.27
N VAL A 125 13.46 4.01 17.31
CA VAL A 125 12.70 4.99 18.10
C VAL A 125 11.34 5.26 17.45
N LEU A 126 11.32 5.50 16.14
CA LEU A 126 10.08 5.75 15.40
C LEU A 126 9.19 4.52 15.38
N LEU A 127 9.79 3.34 15.31
CA LEU A 127 9.08 2.06 15.38
C LEU A 127 8.30 1.91 16.68
N LYS A 128 8.84 2.34 17.83
CA LYS A 128 8.13 2.26 19.12
C LYS A 128 6.80 3.04 19.10
N PHE A 129 6.78 4.20 18.44
CA PHE A 129 5.56 4.99 18.28
C PHE A 129 4.62 4.40 17.21
N TYR A 130 5.16 3.72 16.21
CA TYR A 130 4.37 3.08 15.16
C TYR A 130 3.84 1.70 15.57
N MET A 131 4.49 1.00 16.49
CA MET A 131 4.13 -0.36 16.94
C MET A 131 2.63 -0.54 17.27
N PRO A 132 1.96 0.35 18.00
CA PRO A 132 0.53 0.18 18.28
C PRO A 132 -0.32 0.15 16.99
N LEU A 133 0.00 1.04 16.04
CA LEU A 133 -0.69 1.10 14.76
C LEU A 133 -0.35 -0.11 13.86
N GLN A 134 0.91 -0.55 13.88
CA GLN A 134 1.34 -1.77 13.19
C GLN A 134 0.63 -3.01 13.74
N ASN A 135 0.56 -3.15 15.05
CA ASN A 135 -0.16 -4.26 15.68
C ASN A 135 -1.66 -4.21 15.34
N TRP A 136 -2.24 -3.01 15.37
CA TRP A 136 -3.64 -2.84 14.98
C TRP A 136 -3.88 -3.32 13.54
N ILE A 137 -3.06 -2.91 12.56
CA ILE A 137 -3.29 -3.30 11.17
C ILE A 137 -3.05 -4.78 10.91
N ILE A 138 -2.10 -5.43 11.62
CA ILE A 138 -1.91 -6.87 11.59
C ILE A 138 -3.17 -7.60 12.07
N HIS A 139 -3.77 -7.13 13.16
CA HIS A 139 -5.03 -7.71 13.68
C HIS A 139 -6.21 -7.44 12.75
N ARG A 140 -6.30 -6.22 12.18
CA ARG A 140 -7.40 -5.79 11.30
C ARG A 140 -7.40 -6.51 9.96
N ALA A 141 -6.22 -6.89 9.45
CA ALA A 141 -6.10 -7.56 8.17
C ALA A 141 -6.83 -8.91 8.16
N ASP A 142 -7.55 -9.18 7.07
CA ASP A 142 -8.15 -10.49 6.79
C ASP A 142 -7.10 -11.45 6.21
N VAL A 143 -6.17 -10.92 5.41
CA VAL A 143 -5.06 -11.65 4.79
C VAL A 143 -3.80 -10.80 4.85
N ILE A 144 -2.66 -11.44 5.13
CA ILE A 144 -1.34 -10.82 5.09
C ILE A 144 -0.52 -11.51 4.01
N VAL A 145 -0.10 -10.74 3.00
CA VAL A 145 0.65 -11.21 1.85
C VAL A 145 2.10 -10.78 1.98
N GLY A 146 3.04 -11.69 1.86
CA GLY A 146 4.46 -11.35 1.74
C GLY A 146 5.09 -11.87 0.47
N THR A 147 6.33 -11.46 0.21
CA THR A 147 7.04 -11.78 -1.04
C THR A 147 7.47 -13.24 -1.15
N THR A 148 7.76 -13.89 -0.01
CA THR A 148 8.12 -15.31 0.06
C THR A 148 7.55 -15.96 1.31
N PRO A 149 7.29 -17.30 1.29
CA PRO A 149 6.81 -18.03 2.47
C PRO A 149 7.78 -17.92 3.66
N ILE A 150 9.09 -18.01 3.41
CA ILE A 150 10.11 -17.91 4.45
C ILE A 150 10.03 -16.56 5.13
N TYR A 151 9.98 -15.49 4.36
CA TYR A 151 9.99 -14.12 4.88
C TYR A 151 8.79 -13.82 5.81
N VAL A 152 7.59 -14.22 5.42
CA VAL A 152 6.39 -13.97 6.25
C VAL A 152 6.36 -14.84 7.51
N ASN A 153 6.85 -16.08 7.43
CA ASN A 153 6.87 -17.00 8.56
C ASN A 153 7.95 -16.66 9.61
N GLU A 154 9.06 -16.05 9.19
CA GLU A 154 10.18 -15.68 10.06
C GLU A 154 10.07 -14.27 10.64
N SER A 155 9.21 -13.40 10.11
CA SER A 155 9.04 -12.06 10.64
C SER A 155 8.63 -12.08 12.11
N PRO A 156 9.38 -11.41 13.00
CA PRO A 156 9.07 -11.37 14.44
C PRO A 156 7.74 -10.66 14.73
N HIS A 157 7.27 -9.82 13.81
CA HIS A 157 6.04 -9.05 13.95
C HIS A 157 4.79 -9.86 13.58
N LEU A 158 4.92 -10.92 12.77
CA LEU A 158 3.80 -11.71 12.24
C LEU A 158 3.54 -13.01 13.00
N LYS A 159 4.29 -13.29 14.07
CA LYS A 159 4.23 -14.55 14.83
C LYS A 159 2.84 -14.92 15.31
N HIS A 160 2.00 -13.93 15.61
CA HIS A 160 0.64 -14.13 16.15
C HIS A 160 -0.46 -14.05 15.07
N ALA A 161 -0.09 -14.01 13.78
CA ALA A 161 -1.03 -13.90 12.66
C ALA A 161 -0.84 -15.01 11.62
N LYS A 162 -0.31 -16.17 12.03
CA LYS A 162 0.08 -17.27 11.12
C LYS A 162 -1.07 -17.82 10.29
N ASP A 163 -2.27 -17.78 10.82
CA ASP A 163 -3.51 -18.19 10.17
C ASP A 163 -3.93 -17.30 9.00
N LYS A 164 -3.39 -16.08 8.92
CA LYS A 164 -3.67 -15.09 7.88
C LYS A 164 -2.56 -14.96 6.84
N LEU A 165 -1.43 -15.67 7.02
CA LEU A 165 -0.25 -15.51 6.17
C LEU A 165 -0.41 -16.25 4.84
N THR A 166 -0.03 -15.57 3.78
CA THR A 166 0.17 -16.14 2.46
C THR A 166 1.35 -15.47 1.76
N SER A 167 1.77 -15.99 0.63
CA SER A 167 2.86 -15.38 -0.14
C SER A 167 2.49 -15.23 -1.59
N MET A 168 2.94 -14.12 -2.18
CA MET A 168 2.83 -13.83 -3.59
C MET A 168 4.18 -13.30 -4.10
N PRO A 169 4.86 -14.04 -4.97
CA PRO A 169 6.11 -13.58 -5.56
C PRO A 169 5.88 -12.27 -6.34
N ILE A 170 6.83 -11.34 -6.21
CA ILE A 170 6.82 -10.12 -7.02
C ILE A 170 7.26 -10.48 -8.43
N GLY A 171 6.39 -10.23 -9.42
CA GLY A 171 6.73 -10.33 -10.82
C GLY A 171 7.72 -9.23 -11.21
N ILE A 172 8.67 -9.56 -12.07
CA ILE A 172 9.57 -8.60 -12.73
C ILE A 172 9.38 -8.73 -14.23
N ASP A 173 9.35 -7.58 -14.92
CA ASP A 173 9.39 -7.60 -16.37
C ASP A 173 10.73 -8.21 -16.85
N PRO A 174 10.72 -9.18 -17.77
CA PRO A 174 11.96 -9.75 -18.28
C PRO A 174 12.76 -8.65 -18.98
N VAL A 175 13.97 -8.40 -18.49
CA VAL A 175 14.92 -7.54 -19.20
C VAL A 175 15.39 -8.33 -20.41
N LEU A 176 14.85 -8.01 -21.58
CA LEU A 176 15.36 -8.58 -22.83
C LEU A 176 16.83 -8.12 -22.98
N PRO A 177 17.76 -9.06 -23.21
CA PRO A 177 19.15 -8.72 -23.44
C PRO A 177 19.23 -7.76 -24.64
N ASN A 178 19.91 -6.62 -24.43
CA ASN A 178 20.14 -5.69 -25.51
C ASN A 178 21.03 -6.39 -26.55
N PRO A 179 20.55 -6.66 -27.78
CA PRO A 179 21.35 -7.38 -28.79
C PRO A 179 22.57 -6.58 -29.32
N GLN A 180 22.85 -5.41 -28.74
CA GLN A 180 23.95 -4.52 -29.15
C GLN A 180 25.04 -4.35 -28.07
N LYS A 181 25.21 -5.31 -27.16
CA LYS A 181 26.41 -5.35 -26.30
C LYS A 181 27.13 -6.66 -26.46
#